data_c9c9d0747dd0be0b81d022a2eadaab8d
#
_entry.id   c9c9d0747dd0be0b81d022a2eadaab8d
#
_cell.length_a   1.000
_cell.length_b   1.000
_cell.length_c   1.000
_cell.angle_alpha   90.00
_cell.angle_beta   90.00
_cell.angle_gamma   90.00
#
_symmetry.space_group_name_H-M   'P 1'
#
loop_
_entity.id
_entity.type
_entity.pdbx_description
1 polymer ?
#
loop_
_entity_poly.entity_id
_entity_poly.type
_entity_poly.pdbx_seq_one_letter_code
_entity_poly.pdbx_strand_id
1 'polypeptide(L)'
;HEYLDSVGPETLINMNYRLREDFLPEGLVSVKEYLSLAPFTLRDDPTMANPTALSAFIEMINAAYSEAGIKSYYLCNVYRPYSEQIENWSSRVKADPKYGTDPSKPVGSAYPGTSEHQTGLAFDITCLSHKTPGPGYASTWEAQWMRENSWRFGFILRYQKGKEQKTGIKFEPYHYRYVGTELAKKLYESGLCLEEYYDAAVVWSGRLS
;
A
#
# COMPACT_ATOMS: atom_id res chain seq x y z
N HIS A 1 -9.02 15.96 -11.65
CA HIS A 1 -8.83 14.53 -11.41
C HIS A 1 -9.47 13.71 -12.52
N GLU A 2 -8.91 12.55 -12.78
CA GLU A 2 -9.36 11.59 -13.77
C GLU A 2 -9.85 10.31 -13.06
N TYR A 3 -10.95 9.73 -13.55
CA TYR A 3 -11.39 8.42 -13.09
C TYR A 3 -10.74 7.32 -13.95
N LEU A 4 -10.22 6.31 -13.26
CA LEU A 4 -9.55 5.17 -13.87
C LEU A 4 -10.58 4.17 -14.41
N ASP A 5 -10.44 3.79 -15.68
CA ASP A 5 -11.31 2.79 -16.33
C ASP A 5 -10.77 1.36 -16.11
N SER A 6 -9.48 1.21 -15.87
CA SER A 6 -8.84 -0.07 -15.57
C SER A 6 -7.74 0.09 -14.53
N VAL A 7 -7.52 -0.95 -13.75
CA VAL A 7 -6.53 -0.96 -12.66
C VAL A 7 -5.69 -2.23 -12.71
N GLY A 8 -4.40 -2.03 -12.80
CA GLY A 8 -3.39 -3.10 -12.67
C GLY A 8 -2.37 -2.80 -11.57
N PRO A 9 -1.41 -3.69 -11.36
CA PRO A 9 -0.36 -3.51 -10.36
C PRO A 9 0.38 -2.18 -10.46
N GLU A 10 0.68 -1.73 -11.67
CA GLU A 10 1.44 -0.50 -11.93
C GLU A 10 0.60 0.78 -11.91
N THR A 11 -0.74 0.68 -11.82
CA THR A 11 -1.62 1.86 -11.89
C THR A 11 -1.40 2.80 -10.71
N LEU A 12 -1.12 4.07 -11.00
CA LEU A 12 -1.05 5.13 -10.00
C LEU A 12 -2.46 5.51 -9.53
N ILE A 13 -2.69 5.48 -8.23
CA ILE A 13 -3.93 5.89 -7.59
C ILE A 13 -3.58 6.98 -6.57
N ASN A 14 -4.17 8.16 -6.72
CA ASN A 14 -3.99 9.30 -5.83
C ASN A 14 -5.07 10.36 -6.07
N MET A 15 -4.88 11.59 -5.61
CA MET A 15 -5.86 12.68 -5.77
C MET A 15 -6.14 13.07 -7.22
N ASN A 16 -5.22 12.79 -8.15
CA ASN A 16 -5.39 13.08 -9.58
C ASN A 16 -6.03 11.91 -10.33
N TYR A 17 -5.73 10.68 -9.94
CA TYR A 17 -6.17 9.43 -10.56
C TYR A 17 -6.99 8.63 -9.57
N ARG A 18 -8.31 8.60 -9.76
CA ARG A 18 -9.27 8.09 -8.78
C ARG A 18 -10.00 6.86 -9.26
N LEU A 19 -10.29 6.00 -8.31
CA LEU A 19 -11.23 4.89 -8.49
C LEU A 19 -12.67 5.41 -8.36
N ARG A 20 -13.57 4.85 -9.15
CA ARG A 20 -15.01 5.10 -9.01
C ARG A 20 -15.56 4.45 -7.74
N GLU A 21 -16.68 4.94 -7.27
CA GLU A 21 -17.39 4.38 -6.11
C GLU A 21 -17.78 2.90 -6.35
N ASP A 22 -18.23 2.60 -7.56
CA ASP A 22 -18.66 1.27 -8.01
C ASP A 22 -17.51 0.38 -8.50
N PHE A 23 -16.27 0.84 -8.44
CA PHE A 23 -15.11 0.01 -8.79
C PHE A 23 -14.98 -1.15 -7.81
N LEU A 24 -15.07 -2.37 -8.35
CA LEU A 24 -14.86 -3.62 -7.65
C LEU A 24 -13.75 -4.41 -8.34
N PRO A 25 -12.65 -4.75 -7.65
CA PRO A 25 -11.61 -5.59 -8.23
C PRO A 25 -12.13 -7.02 -8.41
N GLU A 26 -11.86 -7.60 -9.58
CA GLU A 26 -12.24 -8.97 -9.88
C GLU A 26 -11.33 -9.99 -9.20
N GLY A 27 -11.89 -11.16 -8.88
CA GLY A 27 -11.12 -12.34 -8.47
C GLY A 27 -10.39 -12.22 -7.12
N LEU A 28 -10.85 -11.37 -6.21
CA LEU A 28 -10.30 -11.32 -4.86
C LEU A 28 -10.48 -12.69 -4.16
N VAL A 29 -9.45 -13.09 -3.42
CA VAL A 29 -9.43 -14.35 -2.64
C VAL A 29 -9.33 -14.06 -1.14
N SER A 30 -9.84 -14.99 -0.31
CA SER A 30 -9.74 -14.87 1.15
C SER A 30 -8.32 -15.16 1.62
N VAL A 31 -7.71 -14.24 2.35
CA VAL A 31 -6.38 -14.41 2.93
C VAL A 31 -6.34 -15.56 3.94
N LYS A 32 -7.46 -15.82 4.63
CA LYS A 32 -7.58 -16.89 5.63
C LYS A 32 -7.24 -18.27 5.06
N GLU A 33 -7.58 -18.53 3.81
CA GLU A 33 -7.32 -19.82 3.15
C GLU A 33 -5.83 -20.10 2.96
N TYR A 34 -4.99 -19.06 3.08
CA TYR A 34 -3.54 -19.13 2.83
C TYR A 34 -2.69 -19.04 4.11
N LEU A 35 -3.31 -18.96 5.30
CA LEU A 35 -2.58 -18.80 6.57
C LEU A 35 -1.60 -19.93 6.88
N SER A 36 -1.84 -21.13 6.38
CA SER A 36 -0.94 -22.28 6.57
C SER A 36 0.32 -22.23 5.70
N LEU A 37 0.40 -21.32 4.72
CA LEU A 37 1.46 -21.26 3.73
C LEU A 37 2.65 -20.39 4.12
N ALA A 38 2.49 -19.51 5.14
CA ALA A 38 3.56 -18.63 5.61
C ALA A 38 3.35 -18.23 7.08
N PRO A 39 4.42 -17.90 7.82
CA PRO A 39 4.33 -17.58 9.24
C PRO A 39 3.93 -16.11 9.47
N PHE A 40 2.67 -15.80 9.37
CA PHE A 40 2.10 -14.50 9.75
C PHE A 40 0.78 -14.66 10.50
N THR A 41 0.35 -13.61 11.19
CA THR A 41 -0.95 -13.53 11.86
C THR A 41 -1.85 -12.54 11.12
N LEU A 42 -3.09 -12.92 10.89
CA LEU A 42 -4.13 -12.05 10.32
C LEU A 42 -4.88 -11.34 11.45
N ARG A 43 -5.13 -10.04 11.32
CA ARG A 43 -5.88 -9.26 12.30
C ARG A 43 -7.36 -9.60 12.31
N ASP A 44 -7.98 -9.54 11.15
CA ASP A 44 -9.43 -9.68 10.99
C ASP A 44 -9.78 -10.63 9.84
N ASP A 45 -10.95 -11.24 9.92
CA ASP A 45 -11.57 -12.06 8.89
C ASP A 45 -13.02 -11.58 8.69
N PRO A 46 -13.50 -11.33 7.46
CA PRO A 46 -12.85 -11.63 6.20
C PRO A 46 -11.84 -10.53 5.76
N THR A 47 -10.65 -10.94 5.39
CA THR A 47 -9.68 -10.09 4.68
C THR A 47 -9.50 -10.65 3.28
N MET A 48 -9.77 -9.83 2.25
CA MET A 48 -9.68 -10.22 0.85
C MET A 48 -8.46 -9.56 0.19
N ALA A 49 -7.85 -10.23 -0.79
CA ALA A 49 -6.66 -9.74 -1.50
C ALA A 49 -6.70 -10.10 -2.98
N ASN A 50 -5.98 -9.33 -3.79
CA ASN A 50 -5.64 -9.74 -5.15
C ASN A 50 -4.80 -11.02 -5.10
N PRO A 51 -5.13 -12.08 -5.85
CA PRO A 51 -4.46 -13.38 -5.73
C PRO A 51 -2.98 -13.33 -6.10
N THR A 52 -2.57 -12.55 -7.10
CA THR A 52 -1.16 -12.39 -7.48
C THR A 52 -0.36 -11.69 -6.39
N ALA A 53 -0.92 -10.60 -5.84
CA ALA A 53 -0.29 -9.87 -4.74
C ALA A 53 -0.21 -10.74 -3.46
N LEU A 54 -1.22 -11.54 -3.18
CA LEU A 54 -1.21 -12.46 -2.03
C LEU A 54 -0.16 -13.55 -2.18
N SER A 55 0.00 -14.15 -3.37
CA SER A 55 1.06 -15.12 -3.65
C SER A 55 2.44 -14.51 -3.40
N ALA A 56 2.70 -13.32 -3.94
CA ALA A 56 3.94 -12.59 -3.73
C ALA A 56 4.19 -12.22 -2.25
N PHE A 57 3.13 -11.86 -1.51
CA PHE A 57 3.20 -11.63 -0.06
C PHE A 57 3.62 -12.89 0.70
N ILE A 58 3.04 -14.05 0.38
CA ILE A 58 3.39 -15.34 1.00
C ILE A 58 4.85 -15.69 0.75
N GLU A 59 5.34 -15.53 -0.49
CA GLU A 59 6.74 -15.73 -0.84
C GLU A 59 7.66 -14.79 -0.03
N MET A 60 7.29 -13.52 0.09
CA MET A 60 8.02 -12.52 0.86
C MET A 60 8.11 -12.88 2.35
N ILE A 61 7.02 -13.31 2.97
CA ILE A 61 7.00 -13.71 4.39
C ILE A 61 7.83 -14.98 4.61
N ASN A 62 7.76 -15.95 3.71
CA ASN A 62 8.59 -17.14 3.78
C ASN A 62 10.08 -16.82 3.61
N ALA A 63 10.45 -15.90 2.75
CA ALA A 63 11.82 -15.42 2.62
C ALA A 63 12.29 -14.72 3.91
N ALA A 64 11.49 -13.85 4.50
CA ALA A 64 11.80 -13.22 5.78
C ALA A 64 12.03 -14.23 6.90
N TYR A 65 11.24 -15.30 6.91
CA TYR A 65 11.42 -16.40 7.87
C TYR A 65 12.71 -17.18 7.62
N SER A 66 12.97 -17.59 6.37
CA SER A 66 14.14 -18.40 6.04
C SER A 66 15.46 -17.64 6.12
N GLU A 67 15.47 -16.35 5.77
CA GLU A 67 16.67 -15.51 5.72
C GLU A 67 17.01 -14.85 7.06
N ALA A 68 15.97 -14.47 7.84
CA ALA A 68 16.13 -13.68 9.06
C ALA A 68 15.41 -14.24 10.29
N GLY A 69 14.74 -15.40 10.18
CA GLY A 69 14.00 -16.01 11.28
C GLY A 69 12.75 -15.24 11.72
N ILE A 70 12.27 -14.29 10.90
CA ILE A 70 11.13 -13.45 11.25
C ILE A 70 9.83 -14.22 11.03
N LYS A 71 9.04 -14.39 12.11
CA LYS A 71 7.74 -15.07 12.12
C LYS A 71 6.64 -14.26 12.83
N SER A 72 6.92 -12.98 13.09
CA SER A 72 6.09 -12.10 13.89
C SER A 72 5.26 -11.11 13.07
N TYR A 73 5.21 -11.23 11.75
CA TYR A 73 4.39 -10.35 10.92
C TYR A 73 2.91 -10.44 11.26
N TYR A 74 2.26 -9.28 11.22
CA TYR A 74 0.85 -9.10 11.51
C TYR A 74 0.20 -8.33 10.37
N LEU A 75 -0.64 -9.00 9.59
CA LEU A 75 -1.35 -8.42 8.46
C LEU A 75 -2.62 -7.73 8.96
N CYS A 76 -2.64 -6.42 8.86
CA CYS A 76 -3.69 -5.58 9.43
C CYS A 76 -4.86 -5.35 8.49
N ASN A 77 -4.59 -5.15 7.19
CA ASN A 77 -5.60 -4.84 6.20
C ASN A 77 -5.07 -5.08 4.78
N VAL A 78 -5.95 -5.43 3.85
CA VAL A 78 -5.65 -5.51 2.42
C VAL A 78 -6.74 -4.82 1.62
N TYR A 79 -7.81 -5.53 1.22
CA TYR A 79 -8.92 -4.91 0.52
C TYR A 79 -9.82 -4.13 1.49
N ARG A 80 -10.19 -2.92 1.06
CA ARG A 80 -11.15 -2.06 1.76
C ARG A 80 -12.09 -1.47 0.72
N PRO A 81 -13.42 -1.72 0.80
CA PRO A 81 -14.38 -1.15 -0.14
C PRO A 81 -14.49 0.36 0.00
N TYR A 82 -14.97 1.01 -1.05
CA TYR A 82 -15.17 2.46 -1.08
C TYR A 82 -16.04 2.97 0.09
N SER A 83 -17.10 2.23 0.45
CA SER A 83 -17.99 2.58 1.56
C SER A 83 -17.26 2.68 2.91
N GLU A 84 -16.39 1.72 3.20
CA GLU A 84 -15.58 1.75 4.42
C GLU A 84 -14.57 2.90 4.41
N GLN A 85 -14.02 3.24 3.24
CA GLN A 85 -13.13 4.39 3.10
C GLN A 85 -13.86 5.72 3.36
N ILE A 86 -15.14 5.84 2.98
CA ILE A 86 -16.00 6.97 3.35
C ILE A 86 -16.11 7.08 4.88
N GLU A 87 -16.37 5.98 5.57
CA GLU A 87 -16.49 5.97 7.03
C GLU A 87 -15.18 6.40 7.71
N ASN A 88 -14.06 5.87 7.23
CA ASN A 88 -12.74 6.24 7.72
C ASN A 88 -12.43 7.72 7.53
N TRP A 89 -12.69 8.26 6.34
CA TRP A 89 -12.53 9.69 6.05
C TRP A 89 -13.45 10.55 6.88
N SER A 90 -14.73 10.22 6.94
CA SER A 90 -15.76 10.96 7.69
C SER A 90 -15.42 11.03 9.18
N SER A 91 -14.88 9.94 9.74
CA SER A 91 -14.42 9.91 11.13
C SER A 91 -13.29 10.90 11.39
N ARG A 92 -12.35 11.07 10.43
CA ARG A 92 -11.27 12.05 10.51
C ARG A 92 -11.80 13.48 10.42
N VAL A 93 -12.71 13.74 9.49
CA VAL A 93 -13.34 15.08 9.34
C VAL A 93 -14.18 15.42 10.57
N LYS A 94 -14.88 14.45 11.16
CA LYS A 94 -15.64 14.65 12.41
C LYS A 94 -14.72 15.02 13.59
N ALA A 95 -13.54 14.43 13.66
CA ALA A 95 -12.55 14.71 14.71
C ALA A 95 -11.84 16.07 14.47
N ASP A 96 -11.59 16.42 13.22
CA ASP A 96 -10.99 17.70 12.80
C ASP A 96 -11.69 18.20 11.51
N PRO A 97 -12.61 19.18 11.61
CA PRO A 97 -13.33 19.72 10.45
C PRO A 97 -12.42 20.35 9.37
N LYS A 98 -11.15 20.63 9.69
CA LYS A 98 -10.15 21.10 8.74
C LYS A 98 -9.32 19.97 8.10
N TYR A 99 -9.59 18.71 8.46
CA TYR A 99 -8.87 17.57 7.89
C TYR A 99 -9.05 17.51 6.37
N GLY A 100 -7.92 17.47 5.65
CA GLY A 100 -7.91 17.41 4.18
C GLY A 100 -8.34 18.68 3.45
N THR A 101 -8.61 19.79 4.14
CA THR A 101 -9.00 21.06 3.48
C THR A 101 -7.79 21.85 2.95
N ASP A 102 -6.60 21.56 3.43
CA ASP A 102 -5.35 22.19 3.02
C ASP A 102 -4.54 21.21 2.17
N PRO A 103 -4.47 21.39 0.84
CA PRO A 103 -3.77 20.47 -0.06
C PRO A 103 -2.24 20.43 0.16
N SER A 104 -1.69 21.41 0.90
CA SER A 104 -0.28 21.42 1.26
C SER A 104 0.04 20.53 2.46
N LYS A 105 -0.97 20.00 3.15
CA LYS A 105 -0.81 19.17 4.35
C LYS A 105 -1.12 17.71 4.05
N PRO A 106 -0.12 16.84 4.12
CA PRO A 106 -0.33 15.40 3.97
C PRO A 106 -1.32 14.85 5.01
N VAL A 107 -2.22 13.99 4.56
CA VAL A 107 -3.25 13.37 5.40
C VAL A 107 -2.83 11.95 5.84
N GLY A 108 -3.41 11.45 6.92
CA GLY A 108 -3.16 10.10 7.41
C GLY A 108 -4.23 9.08 6.98
N SER A 109 -5.17 9.49 6.12
CA SER A 109 -6.16 8.59 5.50
C SER A 109 -6.49 9.15 4.12
N ALA A 110 -6.46 8.32 3.11
CA ALA A 110 -6.77 8.70 1.74
C ALA A 110 -8.23 9.18 1.60
N TYR A 111 -8.47 10.15 0.70
CA TYR A 111 -9.82 10.54 0.32
C TYR A 111 -10.53 9.37 -0.37
N PRO A 112 -11.86 9.19 -0.22
CA PRO A 112 -12.60 8.13 -0.93
C PRO A 112 -12.33 8.14 -2.44
N GLY A 113 -12.04 6.95 -2.99
CA GLY A 113 -11.61 6.78 -4.38
C GLY A 113 -10.10 6.99 -4.63
N THR A 114 -9.33 7.42 -3.61
CA THR A 114 -7.86 7.56 -3.73
C THR A 114 -7.10 6.57 -2.85
N SER A 115 -7.81 5.65 -2.21
CA SER A 115 -7.21 4.58 -1.40
C SER A 115 -6.86 3.38 -2.27
N GLU A 116 -5.58 2.99 -2.25
CA GLU A 116 -5.11 1.78 -2.95
C GLU A 116 -5.67 0.48 -2.38
N HIS A 117 -6.17 0.49 -1.14
CA HIS A 117 -6.83 -0.66 -0.54
C HIS A 117 -8.09 -1.10 -1.32
N GLN A 118 -8.75 -0.20 -2.06
CA GLN A 118 -9.90 -0.56 -2.88
C GLN A 118 -9.55 -1.51 -4.04
N THR A 119 -8.26 -1.69 -4.33
CA THR A 119 -7.79 -2.61 -5.38
C THR A 119 -7.44 -4.01 -4.89
N GLY A 120 -7.27 -4.20 -3.58
CA GLY A 120 -6.71 -5.44 -3.02
C GLY A 120 -5.21 -5.61 -3.26
N LEU A 121 -4.50 -4.58 -3.76
CA LEU A 121 -3.06 -4.58 -4.03
C LEU A 121 -2.24 -3.89 -2.93
N ALA A 122 -2.86 -3.24 -1.96
CA ALA A 122 -2.21 -2.59 -0.83
C ALA A 122 -2.35 -3.43 0.44
N PHE A 123 -1.25 -3.58 1.16
CA PHE A 123 -1.11 -4.43 2.35
C PHE A 123 -0.59 -3.59 3.51
N ASP A 124 -1.36 -3.48 4.59
CA ASP A 124 -0.91 -2.91 5.85
C ASP A 124 -0.28 -4.01 6.70
N ILE A 125 1.05 -4.00 6.77
CA ILE A 125 1.86 -5.05 7.39
C ILE A 125 2.60 -4.45 8.61
N THR A 126 2.35 -5.01 9.79
CA THR A 126 3.04 -4.69 11.02
C THR A 126 3.66 -5.94 11.65
N CYS A 127 3.85 -5.95 12.97
CA CYS A 127 4.31 -7.12 13.70
C CYS A 127 3.57 -7.29 15.03
N LEU A 128 3.72 -8.44 15.66
CA LEU A 128 3.01 -8.78 16.90
C LEU A 128 3.28 -7.81 18.08
N SER A 129 4.44 -7.14 18.09
CA SER A 129 4.75 -6.09 19.07
C SER A 129 4.13 -4.73 18.74
N HIS A 130 3.66 -4.54 17.49
CA HIS A 130 3.05 -3.31 16.96
C HIS A 130 1.79 -3.63 16.16
N LYS A 131 0.78 -4.22 16.81
CA LYS A 131 -0.46 -4.66 16.14
C LYS A 131 -1.30 -3.53 15.55
N THR A 132 -1.13 -2.31 16.05
CA THR A 132 -1.81 -1.13 15.49
C THR A 132 -0.88 -0.43 14.51
N PRO A 133 -1.29 -0.24 13.24
CA PRO A 133 -0.52 0.52 12.27
C PRO A 133 -0.18 1.93 12.77
N GLY A 134 1.10 2.28 12.71
CA GLY A 134 1.58 3.56 13.20
C GLY A 134 3.09 3.75 13.00
N PRO A 135 3.61 4.97 13.21
CA PRO A 135 4.99 5.32 12.90
C PRO A 135 6.02 4.55 13.75
N GLY A 136 5.63 4.07 14.95
CA GLY A 136 6.51 3.29 15.82
C GLY A 136 6.96 1.97 15.21
N TYR A 137 6.19 1.39 14.29
CA TYR A 137 6.59 0.18 13.56
C TYR A 137 7.90 0.36 12.78
N ALA A 138 8.21 1.58 12.33
CA ALA A 138 9.39 1.88 11.51
C ALA A 138 10.72 1.47 12.16
N SER A 139 10.80 1.41 13.49
CA SER A 139 12.00 1.06 14.25
C SER A 139 12.17 -0.44 14.52
N THR A 140 11.22 -1.26 14.11
CA THR A 140 11.27 -2.71 14.32
C THR A 140 12.20 -3.41 13.33
N TRP A 141 12.67 -4.58 13.72
CA TRP A 141 13.46 -5.47 12.85
C TRP A 141 12.65 -5.90 11.62
N GLU A 142 11.39 -6.20 11.81
CA GLU A 142 10.45 -6.58 10.77
C GLU A 142 10.30 -5.47 9.71
N ALA A 143 10.14 -4.22 10.15
CA ALA A 143 10.05 -3.07 9.25
C ALA A 143 11.36 -2.80 8.50
N GLN A 144 12.50 -3.02 9.13
CA GLN A 144 13.80 -2.89 8.47
C GLN A 144 13.93 -3.93 7.35
N TRP A 145 13.67 -5.20 7.65
CA TRP A 145 13.74 -6.26 6.64
C TRP A 145 12.81 -5.98 5.46
N MET A 146 11.58 -5.55 5.73
CA MET A 146 10.62 -5.19 4.68
C MET A 146 11.13 -4.07 3.77
N ARG A 147 11.67 -2.98 4.33
CA ARG A 147 12.21 -1.87 3.54
C ARG A 147 13.36 -2.29 2.62
N GLU A 148 14.19 -3.22 3.09
CA GLU A 148 15.36 -3.68 2.35
C GLU A 148 15.04 -4.74 1.29
N ASN A 149 13.95 -5.50 1.46
CA ASN A 149 13.71 -6.73 0.71
C ASN A 149 12.38 -6.79 -0.05
N SER A 150 11.36 -6.01 0.31
CA SER A 150 10.01 -6.13 -0.26
C SER A 150 9.97 -5.97 -1.79
N TRP A 151 10.85 -5.16 -2.35
CA TRP A 151 10.97 -4.93 -3.79
C TRP A 151 11.29 -6.22 -4.58
N ARG A 152 12.00 -7.18 -3.99
CA ARG A 152 12.33 -8.48 -4.58
C ARG A 152 11.07 -9.28 -4.93
N PHE A 153 9.99 -9.01 -4.21
CA PHE A 153 8.69 -9.67 -4.31
C PHE A 153 7.61 -8.77 -4.95
N GLY A 154 8.01 -7.66 -5.55
CA GLY A 154 7.11 -6.75 -6.24
C GLY A 154 6.38 -5.76 -5.35
N PHE A 155 6.76 -5.63 -4.06
CA PHE A 155 6.18 -4.65 -3.15
C PHE A 155 7.08 -3.43 -2.96
N ILE A 156 6.46 -2.26 -2.84
CA ILE A 156 7.12 -1.01 -2.48
C ILE A 156 6.59 -0.47 -1.15
N LEU A 157 7.44 0.15 -0.36
CA LEU A 157 6.99 1.03 0.71
C LEU A 157 6.38 2.28 0.06
N ARG A 158 5.05 2.36 0.07
CA ARG A 158 4.31 3.31 -0.76
C ARG A 158 4.43 4.76 -0.30
N TYR A 159 4.31 4.99 1.00
CA TYR A 159 4.32 6.33 1.59
C TYR A 159 5.58 6.53 2.41
N GLN A 160 6.66 6.91 1.71
CA GLN A 160 8.00 7.01 2.26
C GLN A 160 8.20 8.30 3.05
N LYS A 161 9.06 8.26 4.08
CA LYS A 161 9.48 9.45 4.82
C LYS A 161 10.22 10.44 3.89
N GLY A 162 9.80 11.70 3.91
CA GLY A 162 10.34 12.76 3.05
C GLY A 162 9.65 12.86 1.69
N LYS A 163 8.65 12.00 1.38
CA LYS A 163 7.87 12.06 0.14
C LYS A 163 6.40 12.48 0.36
N GLU A 164 6.07 12.91 1.57
CA GLU A 164 4.69 13.22 1.97
C GLU A 164 4.06 14.33 1.11
N GLN A 165 4.86 15.30 0.67
CA GLN A 165 4.40 16.38 -0.23
C GLN A 165 4.14 15.90 -1.66
N LYS A 166 4.77 14.81 -2.08
CA LYS A 166 4.58 14.21 -3.39
C LYS A 166 3.36 13.30 -3.44
N THR A 167 3.20 12.49 -2.40
CA THR A 167 2.13 11.50 -2.31
C THR A 167 0.83 12.06 -1.74
N GLY A 168 0.88 13.19 -0.99
CA GLY A 168 -0.23 13.75 -0.25
C GLY A 168 -0.61 12.95 1.02
N ILE A 169 0.10 11.86 1.32
CA ILE A 169 -0.12 10.98 2.47
C ILE A 169 1.08 11.08 3.42
N LYS A 170 0.82 11.04 4.73
CA LYS A 170 1.85 10.99 5.76
C LYS A 170 2.69 9.71 5.62
N PHE A 171 3.89 9.72 6.20
CA PHE A 171 4.74 8.54 6.26
C PHE A 171 4.00 7.37 6.94
N GLU A 172 3.89 6.24 6.21
CA GLU A 172 3.24 5.01 6.68
C GLU A 172 4.21 3.83 6.53
N PRO A 173 5.01 3.49 7.54
CA PRO A 173 6.04 2.43 7.46
C PRO A 173 5.47 1.03 7.28
N TYR A 174 4.16 0.88 7.41
CA TYR A 174 3.42 -0.38 7.34
C TYR A 174 2.68 -0.59 6.01
N HIS A 175 2.50 0.47 5.18
CA HIS A 175 1.70 0.41 3.95
C HIS A 175 2.59 0.02 2.76
N TYR A 176 2.41 -1.20 2.27
CA TYR A 176 3.10 -1.76 1.12
C TYR A 176 2.16 -1.95 -0.05
N ARG A 177 2.57 -1.50 -1.23
CA ARG A 177 1.82 -1.65 -2.48
C ARG A 177 2.51 -2.66 -3.39
N TYR A 178 1.75 -3.65 -3.88
CA TYR A 178 2.21 -4.53 -4.94
C TYR A 178 2.14 -3.80 -6.29
N VAL A 179 3.27 -3.74 -6.98
CA VAL A 179 3.43 -3.10 -8.31
C VAL A 179 4.09 -4.02 -9.33
N GLY A 180 4.38 -5.27 -8.94
CA GLY A 180 5.19 -6.20 -9.74
C GLY A 180 6.69 -5.99 -9.55
N THR A 181 7.48 -7.04 -9.81
CA THR A 181 8.91 -7.07 -9.49
C THR A 181 9.73 -6.08 -10.30
N GLU A 182 9.40 -5.88 -11.57
CA GLU A 182 10.14 -4.97 -12.46
C GLU A 182 10.03 -3.51 -12.00
N LEU A 183 8.81 -3.03 -11.73
CA LEU A 183 8.60 -1.67 -11.27
C LEU A 183 9.11 -1.47 -9.84
N ALA A 184 8.88 -2.44 -8.96
CA ALA A 184 9.37 -2.39 -7.58
C ALA A 184 10.89 -2.24 -7.51
N LYS A 185 11.62 -2.99 -8.36
CA LYS A 185 13.09 -2.89 -8.49
C LYS A 185 13.52 -1.49 -8.94
N LYS A 186 12.91 -0.96 -10.01
CA LYS A 186 13.23 0.39 -10.51
C LYS A 186 13.02 1.47 -9.45
N LEU A 187 11.92 1.40 -8.71
CA LEU A 187 11.60 2.35 -7.64
C LEU A 187 12.58 2.23 -6.47
N TYR A 188 12.95 1.01 -6.09
CA TYR A 188 13.93 0.77 -5.04
C TYR A 188 15.31 1.32 -5.41
N GLU A 189 15.81 1.04 -6.62
CA GLU A 189 17.12 1.48 -7.10
C GLU A 189 17.19 3.00 -7.31
N SER A 190 16.10 3.63 -7.74
CA SER A 190 16.05 5.09 -7.98
C SER A 190 15.72 5.91 -6.73
N GLY A 191 15.11 5.29 -5.69
CA GLY A 191 14.60 5.99 -4.52
C GLY A 191 13.40 6.91 -4.81
N LEU A 192 12.76 6.76 -5.97
CA LEU A 192 11.56 7.53 -6.34
C LEU A 192 10.31 6.94 -5.68
N CYS A 193 9.35 7.80 -5.32
CA CYS A 193 7.99 7.35 -5.09
C CYS A 193 7.25 7.18 -6.43
N LEU A 194 6.08 6.57 -6.40
CA LEU A 194 5.33 6.24 -7.60
C LEU A 194 4.93 7.49 -8.40
N GLU A 195 4.57 8.58 -7.73
CA GLU A 195 4.28 9.88 -8.34
C GLU A 195 5.48 10.44 -9.11
N GLU A 196 6.64 10.45 -8.48
CA GLU A 196 7.87 10.95 -9.11
C GLU A 196 8.29 10.11 -10.33
N TYR A 197 8.07 8.80 -10.27
CA TYR A 197 8.37 7.91 -11.38
C TYR A 197 7.50 8.22 -12.60
N TYR A 198 6.19 8.43 -12.41
CA TYR A 198 5.27 8.75 -13.51
C TYR A 198 5.47 10.17 -14.04
N ASP A 199 5.76 11.15 -13.19
CA ASP A 199 6.12 12.51 -13.61
C ASP A 199 7.39 12.49 -14.48
N ALA A 200 8.39 11.72 -14.09
CA ALA A 200 9.62 11.55 -14.88
C ALA A 200 9.34 10.86 -16.23
N ALA A 201 8.48 9.84 -16.25
CA ALA A 201 8.13 9.13 -17.48
C ALA A 201 7.44 10.04 -18.50
N VAL A 202 6.53 10.94 -18.07
CA VAL A 202 5.86 11.92 -18.92
C VAL A 202 6.87 12.90 -19.53
N VAL A 203 7.84 13.40 -18.74
CA VAL A 203 8.89 14.31 -19.23
C VAL A 203 9.75 13.63 -20.29
N TRP A 204 10.10 12.35 -20.12
CA TRP A 204 10.90 11.60 -21.10
C TRP A 204 10.11 11.32 -22.38
N SER A 205 8.85 10.94 -22.31
CA SER A 205 8.00 10.70 -23.49
C SER A 205 7.75 11.97 -24.29
N GLY A 206 7.60 13.13 -23.64
CA GLY A 206 7.42 14.43 -24.31
C GLY A 206 8.67 14.98 -25.01
N ARG A 207 9.85 14.41 -24.76
CA ARG A 207 11.08 14.78 -25.48
C ARG A 207 11.35 13.92 -26.72
N LEU A 208 10.58 12.87 -26.94
CA LEU A 208 10.69 11.95 -28.09
C LEU A 208 9.60 12.21 -29.15
N SER A 209 8.74 13.19 -28.94
CA SER A 209 7.78 13.74 -29.88
C SER A 209 8.20 15.15 -30.30
#